data_d427c575ff75de9206220719b58f9308
#
_entry.id   d427c575ff75de9206220719b58f9308
#
_cell.length_a   1.000
_cell.length_b   1.000
_cell.length_c   1.000
_cell.angle_alpha   90.00
_cell.angle_beta   90.00
_cell.angle_gamma   90.00
#
_symmetry.space_group_name_H-M   'P 1'
#
loop_
_entity.id
_entity.type
_entity.pdbx_description
1 polymer ?
#
loop_
_entity_poly.entity_id
_entity_poly.type
_entity_poly.pdbx_seq_one_letter_code
_entity_poly.pdbx_strand_id
1 'polypeptide(L)'
;ADHLARIGIRRLYQLAHTDEALLVKEFGIMGNQLYALANGRDDSDIETPYVPRDVSLSLGQTLRKAYWPKEALLLLREMTDDLTNRLRSAGNLCQKVSVWATYGSLGTFGKQMALPLPTDDADELYEAIKEVFSYGQDLPIRGLSISFGRLSNPKQEQISLFGNDAERLEKRALAHSLDAIKHRYGKNSVLRCSSLLEGSTIRTRHEQIGGHKQ
;
A
#
# COMPACT_ATOMS: atom_id res chain seq x y z
N ALA A 1 4.95 19.83 -14.02
CA ALA A 1 5.84 21.01 -14.22
C ALA A 1 6.55 20.92 -15.57
N ASP A 2 7.26 19.82 -15.89
CA ASP A 2 8.12 19.73 -17.09
C ASP A 2 7.35 19.81 -18.42
N HIS A 3 6.12 19.32 -18.46
CA HIS A 3 5.28 19.42 -19.67
C HIS A 3 4.84 20.87 -19.91
N LEU A 4 4.41 21.59 -18.88
CA LEU A 4 4.09 23.01 -18.98
C LEU A 4 5.31 23.84 -19.41
N ALA A 5 6.50 23.54 -18.88
CA ALA A 5 7.73 24.21 -19.27
C ALA A 5 8.09 23.99 -20.75
N ARG A 6 7.80 22.80 -21.32
CA ARG A 6 8.00 22.49 -22.75
C ARG A 6 7.12 23.32 -23.68
N ILE A 7 5.92 23.67 -23.26
CA ILE A 7 5.00 24.55 -24.01
C ILE A 7 5.18 26.04 -23.64
N GLY A 8 6.26 26.39 -22.91
CA GLY A 8 6.61 27.77 -22.60
C GLY A 8 5.96 28.35 -21.33
N ILE A 9 5.18 27.56 -20.61
CA ILE A 9 4.48 27.99 -19.40
C ILE A 9 5.34 27.65 -18.18
N ARG A 10 5.91 28.67 -17.52
CA ARG A 10 6.79 28.53 -16.37
C ARG A 10 6.27 29.24 -15.11
N ARG A 11 5.24 30.07 -15.24
CA ARG A 11 4.67 30.87 -14.16
C ARG A 11 3.15 30.76 -14.16
N LEU A 12 2.53 30.88 -13.00
CA LEU A 12 1.07 30.83 -12.85
C LEU A 12 0.37 31.91 -13.69
N TYR A 13 0.92 33.12 -13.77
CA TYR A 13 0.42 34.20 -14.61
C TYR A 13 0.34 33.78 -16.10
N GLN A 14 1.36 33.10 -16.62
CA GLN A 14 1.35 32.61 -18.01
C GLN A 14 0.27 31.55 -18.20
N LEU A 15 0.07 30.66 -17.24
CA LEU A 15 -0.97 29.63 -17.25
C LEU A 15 -2.37 30.26 -17.27
N ALA A 16 -2.61 31.27 -16.45
CA ALA A 16 -3.88 31.99 -16.39
C ALA A 16 -4.24 32.74 -17.68
N HIS A 17 -3.25 33.15 -18.47
CA HIS A 17 -3.43 33.88 -19.72
C HIS A 17 -3.23 33.02 -20.97
N THR A 18 -3.01 31.72 -20.81
CA THR A 18 -2.93 30.77 -21.91
C THR A 18 -4.33 30.43 -22.39
N ASP A 19 -4.48 30.17 -23.68
CA ASP A 19 -5.74 29.72 -24.26
C ASP A 19 -6.18 28.39 -23.62
N GLU A 20 -7.39 28.36 -23.07
CA GLU A 20 -7.98 27.18 -22.46
C GLU A 20 -8.02 25.99 -23.42
N ALA A 21 -8.33 26.24 -24.72
CA ALA A 21 -8.36 25.20 -25.74
C ALA A 21 -7.00 24.53 -25.94
N LEU A 22 -5.91 25.30 -25.83
CA LEU A 22 -4.55 24.74 -25.87
C LEU A 22 -4.27 23.84 -24.67
N LEU A 23 -4.66 24.26 -23.47
CA LEU A 23 -4.48 23.47 -22.25
C LEU A 23 -5.31 22.17 -22.30
N VAL A 24 -6.53 22.24 -22.82
CA VAL A 24 -7.37 21.05 -23.01
C VAL A 24 -6.76 20.09 -24.03
N LYS A 25 -6.21 20.61 -25.12
CA LYS A 25 -5.52 19.80 -26.14
C LYS A 25 -4.30 19.05 -25.55
N GLU A 26 -3.54 19.70 -24.69
CA GLU A 26 -2.29 19.16 -24.13
C GLU A 26 -2.52 18.27 -22.88
N PHE A 27 -3.55 18.57 -22.08
CA PHE A 27 -3.77 17.93 -20.78
C PHE A 27 -5.16 17.28 -20.62
N GLY A 28 -6.02 17.34 -21.64
CA GLY A 28 -7.39 16.82 -21.56
C GLY A 28 -8.21 17.55 -20.49
N ILE A 29 -9.04 16.82 -19.75
CA ILE A 29 -9.89 17.39 -18.67
C ILE A 29 -9.08 18.17 -17.63
N MET A 30 -7.83 17.75 -17.36
CA MET A 30 -6.94 18.48 -16.47
C MET A 30 -6.59 19.88 -16.96
N GLY A 31 -6.67 20.13 -18.27
CA GLY A 31 -6.45 21.45 -18.88
C GLY A 31 -7.47 22.48 -18.38
N ASN A 32 -8.75 22.11 -18.34
CA ASN A 32 -9.83 22.97 -17.81
C ASN A 32 -9.61 23.30 -16.34
N GLN A 33 -9.24 22.28 -15.53
CA GLN A 33 -8.94 22.49 -14.10
C GLN A 33 -7.73 23.39 -13.90
N LEU A 34 -6.65 23.18 -14.65
CA LEU A 34 -5.46 24.03 -14.58
C LEU A 34 -5.78 25.48 -14.92
N TYR A 35 -6.60 25.72 -15.96
CA TYR A 35 -7.03 27.06 -16.34
C TYR A 35 -7.89 27.71 -15.25
N ALA A 36 -8.90 26.98 -14.75
CA ALA A 36 -9.80 27.47 -13.70
C ALA A 36 -9.02 27.84 -12.43
N LEU A 37 -8.18 26.93 -11.93
CA LEU A 37 -7.35 27.16 -10.72
C LEU A 37 -6.37 28.34 -10.90
N ALA A 38 -5.75 28.46 -12.09
CA ALA A 38 -4.84 29.57 -12.37
C ALA A 38 -5.56 30.93 -12.38
N ASN A 39 -6.85 30.95 -12.68
CA ASN A 39 -7.72 32.13 -12.61
C ASN A 39 -8.48 32.29 -11.28
N GLY A 40 -8.09 31.52 -10.24
CA GLY A 40 -8.68 31.61 -8.89
C GLY A 40 -10.08 31.02 -8.81
N ARG A 41 -10.48 30.17 -9.77
CA ARG A 41 -11.76 29.45 -9.75
C ARG A 41 -11.52 28.02 -9.31
N ASP A 42 -12.14 27.63 -8.20
CA ASP A 42 -12.15 26.27 -7.68
C ASP A 42 -13.59 25.89 -7.34
N ASP A 43 -14.16 25.03 -8.18
CA ASP A 43 -15.53 24.53 -8.04
C ASP A 43 -15.55 23.20 -7.26
N SER A 44 -14.47 22.87 -6.52
CA SER A 44 -14.40 21.67 -5.70
C SER A 44 -15.46 21.70 -4.62
N ASP A 45 -16.26 20.66 -4.53
CA ASP A 45 -17.23 20.50 -3.45
C ASP A 45 -16.48 20.10 -2.16
N ILE A 46 -16.40 21.05 -1.23
CA ILE A 46 -15.77 20.85 0.10
C ILE A 46 -16.79 20.48 1.18
N GLU A 47 -18.08 20.58 0.90
CA GLU A 47 -19.14 20.27 1.86
C GLU A 47 -19.49 18.78 1.84
N THR A 48 -19.42 18.14 0.67
CA THR A 48 -19.67 16.71 0.55
C THR A 48 -18.45 15.90 0.98
N PRO A 49 -18.54 15.04 2.00
CA PRO A 49 -17.44 14.18 2.40
C PRO A 49 -16.94 13.35 1.23
N TYR A 50 -15.64 13.40 0.96
CA TYR A 50 -15.03 12.57 -0.07
C TYR A 50 -15.14 11.09 0.30
N VAL A 51 -15.89 10.33 -0.48
CA VAL A 51 -15.96 8.88 -0.38
C VAL A 51 -15.07 8.27 -1.47
N PRO A 52 -13.91 7.70 -1.12
CA PRO A 52 -13.03 7.09 -2.11
C PRO A 52 -13.73 5.90 -2.78
N ARG A 53 -13.64 5.82 -4.12
CA ARG A 53 -14.20 4.70 -4.90
C ARG A 53 -13.50 3.38 -4.60
N ASP A 54 -12.19 3.45 -4.43
CA ASP A 54 -11.35 2.31 -4.06
C ASP A 54 -10.70 2.56 -2.70
N VAL A 55 -11.06 1.72 -1.73
CA VAL A 55 -10.41 1.72 -0.42
C VAL A 55 -9.25 0.74 -0.46
N SER A 56 -8.08 1.18 -0.03
CA SER A 56 -6.91 0.32 0.11
C SER A 56 -6.20 0.57 1.44
N LEU A 57 -5.56 -0.47 1.96
CA LEU A 57 -4.65 -0.35 3.09
C LEU A 57 -3.23 -0.48 2.56
N SER A 58 -2.34 0.40 2.99
CA SER A 58 -0.94 0.35 2.59
C SER A 58 0.00 0.51 3.77
N LEU A 59 1.20 -0.02 3.60
CA LEU A 59 2.31 0.12 4.54
C LEU A 59 3.60 0.29 3.73
N GLY A 60 4.32 1.37 3.98
CA GLY A 60 5.61 1.66 3.35
C GLY A 60 6.70 1.86 4.40
N GLN A 61 7.92 1.52 4.02
CA GLN A 61 9.11 1.70 4.86
C GLN A 61 10.29 2.14 4.01
N THR A 62 10.92 3.26 4.40
CA THR A 62 12.26 3.64 3.93
C THR A 62 13.29 2.91 4.77
N LEU A 63 14.25 2.27 4.13
CA LEU A 63 15.23 1.40 4.78
C LEU A 63 16.50 2.21 5.10
N ARG A 64 17.01 2.06 6.34
CA ARG A 64 18.22 2.76 6.79
C ARG A 64 19.49 2.30 6.05
N LYS A 65 19.54 1.00 5.70
CA LYS A 65 20.58 0.40 4.86
C LYS A 65 19.94 -0.21 3.60
N ALA A 66 20.73 -0.51 2.62
CA ALA A 66 20.28 -1.29 1.48
C ALA A 66 20.10 -2.76 1.89
N TYR A 67 19.04 -3.38 1.40
CA TYR A 67 18.72 -4.81 1.59
C TYR A 67 18.74 -5.51 0.24
N TRP A 68 19.37 -6.65 0.18
CA TRP A 68 19.26 -7.49 -1.01
C TRP A 68 17.88 -8.18 -1.05
N PRO A 69 17.38 -8.60 -2.23
CA PRO A 69 16.03 -9.16 -2.36
C PRO A 69 15.74 -10.32 -1.41
N LYS A 70 16.70 -11.21 -1.15
CA LYS A 70 16.54 -12.32 -0.18
C LYS A 70 16.31 -11.82 1.25
N GLU A 71 17.04 -10.79 1.66
CA GLU A 71 16.88 -10.17 2.99
C GLU A 71 15.56 -9.40 3.09
N ALA A 72 15.14 -8.76 1.97
CA ALA A 72 13.90 -8.01 1.88
C ALA A 72 12.64 -8.88 2.06
N LEU A 73 12.70 -10.18 1.79
CA LEU A 73 11.60 -11.11 2.06
C LEU A 73 11.23 -11.17 3.54
N LEU A 74 12.20 -11.05 4.45
CA LEU A 74 11.91 -10.95 5.88
C LEU A 74 11.09 -9.70 6.19
N LEU A 75 11.49 -8.55 5.63
CA LEU A 75 10.77 -7.29 5.83
C LEU A 75 9.37 -7.33 5.23
N LEU A 76 9.21 -7.90 4.04
CA LEU A 76 7.91 -8.08 3.41
C LEU A 76 7.00 -8.98 4.26
N ARG A 77 7.55 -10.03 4.87
CA ARG A 77 6.80 -10.88 5.81
C ARG A 77 6.29 -10.09 7.01
N GLU A 78 7.15 -9.33 7.64
CA GLU A 78 6.81 -8.48 8.78
C GLU A 78 5.78 -7.40 8.42
N MET A 79 5.94 -6.78 7.26
CA MET A 79 4.99 -5.78 6.75
C MET A 79 3.63 -6.41 6.45
N THR A 80 3.63 -7.64 5.92
CA THR A 80 2.39 -8.38 5.64
C THR A 80 1.65 -8.70 6.92
N ASP A 81 2.33 -9.20 7.95
CA ASP A 81 1.71 -9.51 9.24
C ASP A 81 1.07 -8.25 9.87
N ASP A 82 1.76 -7.10 9.84
CA ASP A 82 1.24 -5.83 10.36
C ASP A 82 0.04 -5.32 9.54
N LEU A 83 0.12 -5.37 8.21
CA LEU A 83 -0.93 -4.87 7.36
C LEU A 83 -2.17 -5.78 7.42
N THR A 84 -1.97 -7.09 7.56
CA THR A 84 -3.06 -8.06 7.72
C THR A 84 -3.76 -7.90 9.08
N ASN A 85 -3.02 -7.61 10.15
CA ASN A 85 -3.62 -7.25 11.44
C ASN A 85 -4.54 -6.02 11.32
N ARG A 86 -4.09 -4.98 10.58
CA ARG A 86 -4.91 -3.79 10.30
C ARG A 86 -6.13 -4.12 9.44
N LEU A 87 -5.97 -5.02 8.44
CA LEU A 87 -7.04 -5.47 7.57
C LEU A 87 -8.16 -6.14 8.40
N ARG A 88 -7.80 -7.09 9.28
CA ARG A 88 -8.76 -7.77 10.17
C ARG A 88 -9.38 -6.81 11.19
N SER A 89 -8.61 -5.89 11.76
CA SER A 89 -9.11 -4.87 12.69
C SER A 89 -10.15 -3.94 12.04
N ALA A 90 -10.05 -3.71 10.72
CA ALA A 90 -11.02 -2.97 9.93
C ALA A 90 -12.21 -3.84 9.47
N GLY A 91 -12.24 -5.14 9.81
CA GLY A 91 -13.28 -6.07 9.41
C GLY A 91 -13.35 -6.32 7.90
N ASN A 92 -12.21 -6.34 7.22
CA ASN A 92 -12.15 -6.48 5.76
C ASN A 92 -11.35 -7.72 5.33
N LEU A 93 -11.67 -8.19 4.11
CA LEU A 93 -10.88 -9.13 3.32
C LEU A 93 -10.20 -8.39 2.19
N CYS A 94 -9.09 -8.93 1.67
CA CYS A 94 -8.32 -8.40 0.56
C CYS A 94 -8.34 -9.35 -0.64
N GLN A 95 -8.55 -8.82 -1.84
CA GLN A 95 -8.46 -9.61 -3.09
C GLN A 95 -7.42 -9.08 -4.08
N LYS A 96 -6.62 -8.08 -3.71
CA LYS A 96 -5.55 -7.55 -4.55
C LYS A 96 -4.36 -7.16 -3.71
N VAL A 97 -3.18 -7.67 -4.03
CA VAL A 97 -1.92 -7.24 -3.42
C VAL A 97 -1.10 -6.44 -4.42
N SER A 98 -0.35 -5.47 -3.92
CA SER A 98 0.60 -4.71 -4.71
C SER A 98 1.89 -4.54 -3.92
N VAL A 99 3.02 -4.58 -4.64
CA VAL A 99 4.36 -4.41 -4.06
C VAL A 99 5.11 -3.35 -4.84
N TRP A 100 5.79 -2.46 -4.13
CA TRP A 100 6.73 -1.49 -4.68
C TRP A 100 8.06 -1.61 -3.96
N ALA A 101 9.12 -1.59 -4.75
CA ALA A 101 10.50 -1.54 -4.27
C ALA A 101 11.23 -0.36 -4.92
N THR A 102 11.98 0.39 -4.11
CA THR A 102 12.80 1.51 -4.56
C THR A 102 14.27 1.15 -4.45
N TYR A 103 14.99 1.26 -5.55
CA TYR A 103 16.42 0.92 -5.67
C TYR A 103 17.33 2.17 -5.58
N GLY A 104 16.89 3.20 -4.83
CA GLY A 104 17.56 4.50 -4.76
C GLY A 104 17.51 5.24 -6.09
N SER A 105 18.68 5.66 -6.60
CA SER A 105 18.79 6.34 -7.91
C SER A 105 18.59 5.42 -9.11
N LEU A 106 18.56 4.10 -8.90
CA LEU A 106 18.41 3.10 -9.97
C LEU A 106 16.95 2.86 -10.38
N GLY A 107 16.02 3.59 -9.78
CA GLY A 107 14.60 3.52 -10.14
C GLY A 107 13.72 2.79 -9.14
N THR A 108 12.52 2.45 -9.60
CA THR A 108 11.50 1.78 -8.80
C THR A 108 10.90 0.60 -9.57
N PHE A 109 10.49 -0.40 -8.82
CA PHE A 109 9.67 -1.52 -9.30
C PHE A 109 8.29 -1.41 -8.67
N GLY A 110 7.25 -1.68 -9.44
CA GLY A 110 5.88 -1.75 -8.93
C GLY A 110 5.06 -2.74 -9.72
N LYS A 111 4.45 -3.69 -9.03
CA LYS A 111 3.56 -4.69 -9.63
C LYS A 111 2.43 -5.06 -8.68
N GLN A 112 1.32 -5.49 -9.25
CA GLN A 112 0.14 -5.93 -8.49
C GLN A 112 -0.39 -7.26 -9.03
N MET A 113 -1.10 -7.99 -8.17
CA MET A 113 -1.76 -9.24 -8.50
C MET A 113 -3.12 -9.33 -7.81
N ALA A 114 -4.12 -9.86 -8.51
CA ALA A 114 -5.40 -10.22 -7.93
C ALA A 114 -5.35 -11.66 -7.40
N LEU A 115 -5.96 -11.86 -6.23
CA LEU A 115 -6.14 -13.19 -5.64
C LEU A 115 -7.43 -13.84 -6.18
N PRO A 116 -7.46 -15.16 -6.31
CA PRO A 116 -8.66 -15.88 -6.75
C PRO A 116 -9.87 -15.63 -5.84
N LEU A 117 -9.64 -15.62 -4.53
CA LEU A 117 -10.65 -15.37 -3.50
C LEU A 117 -10.19 -14.27 -2.54
N PRO A 118 -11.13 -13.49 -1.96
CA PRO A 118 -10.80 -12.57 -0.89
C PRO A 118 -10.29 -13.32 0.34
N THR A 119 -9.25 -12.79 1.01
CA THR A 119 -8.66 -13.42 2.19
C THR A 119 -8.17 -12.39 3.21
N ASP A 120 -8.07 -12.79 4.48
CA ASP A 120 -7.41 -12.13 5.58
C ASP A 120 -6.32 -13.03 6.23
N ASP A 121 -5.95 -14.12 5.52
CA ASP A 121 -4.87 -15.00 5.92
C ASP A 121 -3.52 -14.39 5.57
N ALA A 122 -2.68 -14.19 6.60
CA ALA A 122 -1.38 -13.57 6.43
C ALA A 122 -0.39 -14.43 5.62
N ASP A 123 -0.55 -15.74 5.62
CA ASP A 123 0.32 -16.64 4.88
C ASP A 123 -0.04 -16.65 3.40
N GLU A 124 -1.35 -16.69 3.07
CA GLU A 124 -1.83 -16.55 1.69
C GLU A 124 -1.40 -15.19 1.08
N LEU A 125 -1.60 -14.10 1.83
CA LEU A 125 -1.21 -12.76 1.38
C LEU A 125 0.30 -12.62 1.21
N TYR A 126 1.10 -13.24 2.08
CA TYR A 126 2.56 -13.22 1.96
C TYR A 126 3.05 -14.01 0.73
N GLU A 127 2.50 -15.20 0.46
CA GLU A 127 2.88 -15.96 -0.73
C GLU A 127 2.57 -15.18 -2.01
N ALA A 128 1.40 -14.51 -2.08
CA ALA A 128 1.06 -13.63 -3.18
C ALA A 128 2.02 -12.43 -3.31
N ILE A 129 2.40 -11.79 -2.19
CA ILE A 129 3.39 -10.71 -2.16
C ILE A 129 4.75 -11.21 -2.63
N LYS A 130 5.19 -12.39 -2.17
CA LYS A 130 6.45 -13.01 -2.57
C LYS A 130 6.49 -13.30 -4.07
N GLU A 131 5.40 -13.81 -4.63
CA GLU A 131 5.26 -14.02 -6.07
C GLU A 131 5.38 -12.70 -6.83
N VAL A 132 4.62 -11.67 -6.46
CA VAL A 132 4.70 -10.35 -7.10
C VAL A 132 6.11 -9.77 -7.00
N PHE A 133 6.74 -9.90 -5.85
CA PHE A 133 8.09 -9.38 -5.60
C PHE A 133 9.16 -10.10 -6.43
N SER A 134 8.97 -11.38 -6.76
CA SER A 134 9.90 -12.17 -7.59
C SER A 134 10.11 -11.63 -9.01
N TYR A 135 9.19 -10.79 -9.50
CA TYR A 135 9.34 -10.09 -10.79
C TYR A 135 10.22 -8.83 -10.71
N GLY A 136 10.66 -8.46 -9.50
CA GLY A 136 11.55 -7.34 -9.28
C GLY A 136 12.98 -7.59 -9.76
N GLN A 137 13.80 -6.57 -9.67
CA GLN A 137 15.22 -6.63 -10.06
C GLN A 137 16.08 -7.11 -8.89
N ASP A 138 17.16 -7.81 -9.21
CA ASP A 138 18.16 -8.22 -8.21
C ASP A 138 19.13 -7.06 -7.90
N LEU A 139 18.59 -6.02 -7.30
CA LEU A 139 19.28 -4.78 -6.94
C LEU A 139 19.07 -4.46 -5.45
N PRO A 140 20.01 -3.70 -4.85
CA PRO A 140 19.88 -3.26 -3.46
C PRO A 140 18.65 -2.35 -3.26
N ILE A 141 17.78 -2.71 -2.33
CA ILE A 141 16.50 -2.07 -2.05
C ILE A 141 16.69 -1.03 -0.94
N ARG A 142 16.17 0.18 -1.15
CA ARG A 142 16.20 1.30 -0.20
C ARG A 142 14.82 1.67 0.35
N GLY A 143 13.76 1.16 -0.26
CA GLY A 143 12.40 1.34 0.20
C GLY A 143 11.51 0.21 -0.26
N LEU A 144 10.55 -0.17 0.59
CA LEU A 144 9.52 -1.16 0.31
C LEU A 144 8.16 -0.59 0.65
N SER A 145 7.17 -0.92 -0.15
CA SER A 145 5.77 -0.66 0.15
C SER A 145 4.91 -1.81 -0.33
N ILE A 146 3.92 -2.16 0.47
CA ILE A 146 2.87 -3.12 0.12
C ILE A 146 1.51 -2.47 0.26
N SER A 147 0.55 -2.93 -0.53
CA SER A 147 -0.83 -2.45 -0.45
C SER A 147 -1.81 -3.58 -0.68
N PHE A 148 -2.89 -3.56 0.10
CA PHE A 148 -4.05 -4.43 -0.01
C PHE A 148 -5.21 -3.63 -0.60
N GLY A 149 -5.77 -4.10 -1.68
CA GLY A 149 -6.88 -3.47 -2.39
C GLY A 149 -8.01 -4.44 -2.69
N ARG A 150 -9.06 -3.95 -3.34
CA ARG A 150 -10.33 -4.68 -3.52
C ARG A 150 -10.83 -5.23 -2.18
N LEU A 151 -10.94 -4.31 -1.21
CA LEU A 151 -11.40 -4.67 0.13
C LEU A 151 -12.89 -5.00 0.10
N SER A 152 -13.26 -6.08 0.79
CA SER A 152 -14.65 -6.53 0.91
C SER A 152 -14.99 -6.94 2.34
N ASN A 153 -16.27 -6.91 2.67
CA ASN A 153 -16.72 -7.34 4.00
C ASN A 153 -16.81 -8.88 4.06
N PRO A 154 -16.31 -9.53 5.13
CA PRO A 154 -16.43 -10.98 5.34
C PRO A 154 -17.84 -11.54 5.25
N LYS A 155 -18.88 -10.74 5.57
CA LYS A 155 -20.28 -11.16 5.46
C LYS A 155 -20.73 -11.44 4.01
N GLN A 156 -19.94 -11.00 3.03
CA GLN A 156 -20.18 -11.21 1.59
C GLN A 156 -19.21 -12.27 1.02
N GLU A 157 -18.50 -13.00 1.90
CA GLU A 157 -17.55 -14.02 1.48
C GLU A 157 -18.29 -15.18 0.82
N GLN A 158 -17.88 -15.51 -0.41
CA GLN A 158 -18.36 -16.67 -1.10
C GLN A 158 -17.61 -17.90 -0.56
N ILE A 159 -18.32 -18.80 0.07
CA ILE A 159 -17.79 -20.08 0.56
C ILE A 159 -17.50 -20.97 -0.64
N SER A 160 -16.31 -21.60 -0.67
CA SER A 160 -15.94 -22.55 -1.72
C SER A 160 -16.51 -23.92 -1.40
N LEU A 161 -17.31 -24.48 -2.30
CA LEU A 161 -17.83 -25.86 -2.16
C LEU A 161 -16.73 -26.93 -2.14
N PHE A 162 -15.53 -26.59 -2.60
CA PHE A 162 -14.38 -27.51 -2.72
C PHE A 162 -13.21 -27.12 -1.80
N GLY A 163 -13.41 -26.12 -0.93
CA GLY A 163 -12.36 -25.61 -0.04
C GLY A 163 -12.37 -26.31 1.32
N ASN A 164 -11.24 -26.22 2.03
CA ASN A 164 -11.12 -26.71 3.41
C ASN A 164 -11.56 -25.59 4.38
N ASP A 165 -12.87 -25.29 4.40
CA ASP A 165 -13.43 -24.17 5.16
C ASP A 165 -13.19 -24.32 6.67
N ALA A 166 -13.16 -25.56 7.19
CA ALA A 166 -12.84 -25.81 8.59
C ALA A 166 -11.45 -25.32 8.97
N GLU A 167 -10.44 -25.63 8.17
CA GLU A 167 -9.05 -25.18 8.39
C GLU A 167 -8.93 -23.65 8.28
N ARG A 168 -9.62 -23.04 7.32
CA ARG A 168 -9.67 -21.56 7.20
C ARG A 168 -10.28 -20.90 8.41
N LEU A 169 -11.37 -21.47 8.96
CA LEU A 169 -12.01 -20.96 10.17
C LEU A 169 -11.10 -21.09 11.40
N GLU A 170 -10.39 -22.22 11.55
CA GLU A 170 -9.42 -22.40 12.63
C GLU A 170 -8.26 -21.41 12.54
N LYS A 171 -7.67 -21.23 11.36
CA LYS A 171 -6.62 -20.24 11.11
C LYS A 171 -7.09 -18.82 11.43
N ARG A 172 -8.31 -18.46 11.01
CA ARG A 172 -8.91 -17.17 11.32
C ARG A 172 -9.13 -16.97 12.82
N ALA A 173 -9.67 -17.98 13.53
CA ALA A 173 -9.85 -17.93 14.97
C ALA A 173 -8.52 -17.76 15.71
N LEU A 174 -7.48 -18.48 15.31
CA LEU A 174 -6.13 -18.32 15.85
C LEU A 174 -5.59 -16.90 15.59
N ALA A 175 -5.73 -16.40 14.36
CA ALA A 175 -5.28 -15.06 14.01
C ALA A 175 -5.97 -13.96 14.84
N HIS A 176 -7.29 -14.06 15.04
CA HIS A 176 -8.05 -13.14 15.92
C HIS A 176 -7.57 -13.21 17.38
N SER A 177 -7.27 -14.41 17.89
CA SER A 177 -6.74 -14.58 19.24
C SER A 177 -5.37 -13.92 19.40
N LEU A 178 -4.47 -14.08 18.43
CA LEU A 178 -3.17 -13.42 18.41
C LEU A 178 -3.30 -11.90 18.30
N ASP A 179 -4.24 -11.41 17.49
CA ASP A 179 -4.53 -9.98 17.35
C ASP A 179 -5.06 -9.39 18.67
N ALA A 180 -5.92 -10.10 19.38
CA ALA A 180 -6.41 -9.69 20.69
C ALA A 180 -5.28 -9.59 21.73
N ILE A 181 -4.32 -10.52 21.72
CA ILE A 181 -3.13 -10.46 22.57
C ILE A 181 -2.28 -9.23 22.23
N LYS A 182 -2.00 -8.99 20.94
CA LYS A 182 -1.25 -7.81 20.50
C LYS A 182 -1.94 -6.49 20.84
N HIS A 183 -3.28 -6.46 20.76
CA HIS A 183 -4.05 -5.29 21.16
C HIS A 183 -3.94 -5.02 22.67
N ARG A 184 -4.00 -6.07 23.48
CA ARG A 184 -3.99 -5.94 24.95
C ARG A 184 -2.60 -5.66 25.53
N TYR A 185 -1.57 -6.32 24.99
CA TYR A 185 -0.21 -6.31 25.55
C TYR A 185 0.82 -5.60 24.68
N GLY A 186 0.38 -5.00 23.57
CA GLY A 186 1.25 -4.28 22.62
C GLY A 186 1.69 -5.14 21.44
N LYS A 187 2.02 -4.48 20.33
CA LYS A 187 2.35 -5.12 19.05
C LYS A 187 3.54 -6.07 19.12
N ASN A 188 4.46 -5.85 20.05
CA ASN A 188 5.66 -6.66 20.23
C ASN A 188 5.46 -7.86 21.18
N SER A 189 4.26 -8.06 21.75
CA SER A 189 3.98 -9.15 22.70
C SER A 189 4.03 -10.54 22.05
N VAL A 190 3.67 -10.66 20.78
CA VAL A 190 3.75 -11.89 19.99
C VAL A 190 4.35 -11.56 18.63
N LEU A 191 5.51 -12.15 18.34
CA LEU A 191 6.22 -12.02 17.08
C LEU A 191 6.54 -13.39 16.51
N ARG A 192 6.72 -13.48 15.18
CA ARG A 192 7.28 -14.69 14.55
C ARG A 192 8.75 -14.85 14.94
N CYS A 193 9.23 -16.08 15.05
CA CYS A 193 10.65 -16.33 15.31
C CYS A 193 11.56 -15.69 14.25
N SER A 194 11.12 -15.62 13.00
CA SER A 194 11.85 -14.93 11.93
C SER A 194 12.09 -13.46 12.21
N SER A 195 11.25 -12.80 13.02
CA SER A 195 11.42 -11.41 13.43
C SER A 195 12.54 -11.20 14.47
N LEU A 196 13.19 -12.27 14.91
CA LEU A 196 14.39 -12.22 15.76
C LEU A 196 15.69 -12.34 14.95
N LEU A 197 15.59 -12.61 13.65
CA LEU A 197 16.74 -12.69 12.76
C LEU A 197 17.40 -11.33 12.55
N GLU A 198 18.69 -11.36 12.28
CA GLU A 198 19.42 -10.17 11.86
C GLU A 198 18.80 -9.58 10.59
N GLY A 199 18.61 -8.27 10.58
CA GLY A 199 17.94 -7.56 9.48
C GLY A 199 16.43 -7.31 9.69
N SER A 200 15.81 -7.92 10.73
CA SER A 200 14.45 -7.59 11.14
C SER A 200 14.30 -6.11 11.52
N THR A 201 13.19 -5.50 11.16
CA THR A 201 12.89 -4.09 11.49
C THR A 201 11.60 -3.93 12.28
N ILE A 202 10.83 -4.99 12.50
CA ILE A 202 9.49 -4.93 13.09
C ILE A 202 9.46 -4.27 14.45
N ARG A 203 10.39 -4.62 15.35
CA ARG A 203 10.44 -4.07 16.72
C ARG A 203 10.69 -2.57 16.70
N THR A 204 11.71 -2.14 15.93
CA THR A 204 12.01 -0.71 15.77
C THR A 204 10.85 0.04 15.09
N ARG A 205 10.19 -0.57 14.11
CA ARG A 205 9.04 0.03 13.42
C ARG A 205 7.84 0.21 14.38
N HIS A 206 7.60 -0.73 15.27
CA HIS A 206 6.53 -0.63 16.27
C HIS A 206 6.78 0.43 17.35
N GLU A 207 8.04 0.83 17.56
CA GLU A 207 8.42 1.92 18.46
C GLU A 207 8.36 3.31 17.82
N GLN A 208 8.09 3.38 16.51
CA GLN A 208 8.02 4.64 15.79
C GLN A 208 6.58 5.17 15.74
N ILE A 209 6.41 6.47 15.97
CA ILE A 209 5.15 7.19 15.75
C ILE A 209 5.35 8.09 14.53
N GLY A 210 4.53 7.87 13.48
CA GLY A 210 4.63 8.67 12.26
C GLY A 210 5.99 8.59 11.54
N GLY A 211 6.74 7.48 11.73
CA GLY A 211 8.06 7.29 11.13
C GLY A 211 9.25 7.85 11.93
N HIS A 212 9.00 8.45 13.09
CA HIS A 212 10.04 9.00 13.98
C HIS A 212 10.09 8.23 15.30
N LYS A 213 11.29 8.09 15.89
CA LYS A 213 11.43 7.64 17.28
C LYS A 213 10.93 8.73 18.22
N GLN A 214 10.19 8.35 19.26
CA GLN A 214 9.98 9.18 20.44
C GLN A 214 11.27 9.34 21.22
#